data_8380dd5897f3e6b0f41045ca2de954b0
#
_entry.id   8380dd5897f3e6b0f41045ca2de954b0
#
_cell.length_a   1.000
_cell.length_b   1.000
_cell.length_c   1.000
_cell.angle_alpha   90.00
_cell.angle_beta   90.00
_cell.angle_gamma   90.00
#
_symmetry.space_group_name_H-M   'P 1'
#
loop_
_entity.id
_entity.type
_entity.pdbx_description
1 polymer ?
#
loop_
_entity_poly.entity_id
_entity_poly.type
_entity_poly.pdbx_seq_one_letter_code
_entity_poly.pdbx_strand_id
1 'polypeptide(L)'
;IIYTENTYAYRVYKWWCDTFPQAKFNYVNGGIGGTDSYYGVSRAVTDVLMYQQDVVVVAFSVNDVDNIYCEETFEGVLRTLLCWSSRPAVVVLNNVFYDTGVSTQDIHNRLADHYGVPHVSVHDTIYRRMKAGEYNRIDITTAGLHPNDKGHGLVAGEITKFLERIMADLIQDENLADDSNTDTADAGADTENDIQDESACSCVLPAPVTANAYEYAKRLTIREICPKLSGFRADTHEKMGHLDHFKNGWTGVHAGDSITFE
;
A
#
# COMPACT_ATOMS: atom_id res chain seq x y z
N ILE A 1 3.41 10.26 -12.10
CA ILE A 1 2.33 10.29 -11.10
C ILE A 1 1.28 11.23 -11.62
N ILE A 2 0.10 10.70 -12.01
CA ILE A 2 -1.00 11.53 -12.46
C ILE A 2 -1.71 12.03 -11.20
N TYR A 3 -1.46 13.28 -10.84
CA TYR A 3 -2.26 14.01 -9.86
C TYR A 3 -3.59 14.38 -10.52
N THR A 4 -4.55 13.48 -10.50
CA THR A 4 -5.93 13.85 -10.85
C THR A 4 -6.68 14.06 -9.54
N GLU A 5 -7.13 15.29 -9.32
CA GLU A 5 -7.85 15.74 -8.11
C GLU A 5 -9.12 14.92 -7.82
N ASN A 6 -9.59 14.15 -8.79
CA ASN A 6 -10.81 13.36 -8.68
C ASN A 6 -10.58 11.90 -8.23
N THR A 7 -9.33 11.43 -8.12
CA THR A 7 -9.06 10.05 -7.68
C THR A 7 -9.40 9.84 -6.20
N TYR A 8 -9.79 8.62 -5.84
CA TYR A 8 -10.07 8.28 -4.45
C TYR A 8 -8.87 8.56 -3.54
N ALA A 9 -7.65 8.27 -4.01
CA ALA A 9 -6.44 8.50 -3.23
C ALA A 9 -6.22 9.99 -2.91
N TYR A 10 -6.42 10.88 -3.90
CA TYR A 10 -6.34 12.32 -3.68
C TYR A 10 -7.47 12.83 -2.77
N ARG A 11 -8.68 12.29 -2.88
CA ARG A 11 -9.80 12.65 -2.01
C ARG A 11 -9.57 12.22 -0.55
N VAL A 12 -8.94 11.09 -0.31
CA VAL A 12 -8.52 10.66 1.04
C VAL A 12 -7.43 11.60 1.58
N TYR A 13 -6.43 11.97 0.75
CA TYR A 13 -5.45 12.99 1.14
C TYR A 13 -6.13 14.31 1.50
N LYS A 14 -7.08 14.76 0.70
CA LYS A 14 -7.83 15.99 0.97
C LYS A 14 -8.61 15.90 2.27
N TRP A 15 -9.24 14.77 2.55
CA TRP A 15 -9.93 14.51 3.80
C TRP A 15 -8.97 14.64 5.01
N TRP A 16 -7.74 14.12 4.93
CA TRP A 16 -6.72 14.32 5.97
C TRP A 16 -6.44 15.80 6.20
N CYS A 17 -6.23 16.57 5.13
CA CYS A 17 -5.97 18.01 5.23
C CYS A 17 -7.14 18.79 5.86
N ASP A 18 -8.36 18.40 5.52
CA ASP A 18 -9.56 19.08 6.02
C ASP A 18 -9.89 18.68 7.47
N THR A 19 -9.60 17.45 7.86
CA THR A 19 -9.83 16.92 9.22
C THR A 19 -8.78 17.45 10.21
N PHE A 20 -7.54 17.61 9.79
CA PHE A 20 -6.43 18.06 10.64
C PHE A 20 -5.73 19.28 10.03
N PRO A 21 -6.37 20.44 10.02
CA PRO A 21 -5.87 21.64 9.31
C PRO A 21 -4.55 22.20 9.89
N GLN A 22 -4.16 21.82 11.12
CA GLN A 22 -2.90 22.22 11.72
C GLN A 22 -1.73 21.32 11.30
N ALA A 23 -1.99 20.12 10.75
CA ALA A 23 -0.97 19.20 10.32
C ALA A 23 -0.57 19.44 8.86
N LYS A 24 0.67 19.12 8.53
CA LYS A 24 1.16 19.17 7.15
C LYS A 24 1.26 17.74 6.61
N PHE A 25 0.52 17.49 5.56
CA PHE A 25 0.50 16.18 4.90
C PHE A 25 1.30 16.19 3.60
N ASN A 26 2.06 15.13 3.35
CA ASN A 26 2.69 14.86 2.08
C ASN A 26 1.95 13.69 1.41
N TYR A 27 1.58 13.86 0.15
CA TYR A 27 0.89 12.84 -0.62
C TYR A 27 1.82 12.19 -1.65
N VAL A 28 1.94 10.88 -1.58
CA VAL A 28 2.68 10.06 -2.56
C VAL A 28 1.72 9.06 -3.18
N ASN A 29 1.58 9.08 -4.49
CA ASN A 29 0.86 8.07 -5.24
C ASN A 29 1.85 7.15 -5.96
N GLY A 30 2.11 5.99 -5.38
CA GLY A 30 2.96 4.95 -5.94
C GLY A 30 2.22 4.01 -6.92
N GLY A 31 0.94 4.24 -7.22
CA GLY A 31 0.15 3.39 -8.10
C GLY A 31 0.64 3.40 -9.55
N ILE A 32 0.76 2.22 -10.16
CA ILE A 32 1.05 2.03 -11.58
C ILE A 32 -0.03 1.13 -12.16
N GLY A 33 -0.75 1.64 -13.17
CA GLY A 33 -1.85 0.92 -13.80
C GLY A 33 -1.42 -0.40 -14.42
N GLY A 34 -2.26 -1.44 -14.27
CA GLY A 34 -2.04 -2.75 -14.86
C GLY A 34 -0.90 -3.56 -14.23
N THR A 35 -0.48 -3.24 -13.00
CA THR A 35 0.58 -3.97 -12.29
C THR A 35 0.04 -4.66 -11.05
N ASP A 36 0.56 -5.85 -10.79
CA ASP A 36 0.24 -6.73 -9.67
C ASP A 36 1.21 -6.57 -8.49
N SER A 37 1.00 -7.36 -7.44
CA SER A 37 1.87 -7.36 -6.26
C SER A 37 3.28 -7.87 -6.57
N TYR A 38 3.46 -8.69 -7.61
CA TYR A 38 4.78 -9.14 -8.05
C TYR A 38 5.66 -7.96 -8.50
N TYR A 39 5.10 -7.06 -9.29
CA TYR A 39 5.80 -5.82 -9.63
C TYR A 39 5.85 -4.86 -8.43
N GLY A 40 4.80 -4.84 -7.62
CA GLY A 40 4.68 -4.02 -6.41
C GLY A 40 5.82 -4.27 -5.42
N VAL A 41 6.08 -5.52 -5.07
CA VAL A 41 7.10 -5.89 -4.08
C VAL A 41 8.52 -5.46 -4.49
N SER A 42 8.83 -5.50 -5.79
CA SER A 42 10.14 -5.11 -6.30
C SER A 42 10.44 -3.62 -6.17
N ARG A 43 9.41 -2.78 -6.08
CA ARG A 43 9.50 -1.32 -6.11
C ARG A 43 8.97 -0.60 -4.87
N ALA A 44 8.40 -1.33 -3.93
CA ALA A 44 7.82 -0.75 -2.71
C ALA A 44 8.79 0.18 -1.99
N VAL A 45 10.06 -0.24 -1.86
CA VAL A 45 11.10 0.55 -1.20
C VAL A 45 11.40 1.83 -1.98
N THR A 46 11.70 1.72 -3.28
CA THR A 46 12.17 2.85 -4.09
C THR A 46 11.09 3.86 -4.45
N ASP A 47 9.83 3.41 -4.59
CA ASP A 47 8.76 4.24 -5.10
C ASP A 47 7.83 4.77 -3.99
N VAL A 48 7.87 4.16 -2.80
CA VAL A 48 6.99 4.51 -1.67
C VAL A 48 7.78 4.71 -0.39
N LEU A 49 8.41 3.67 0.12
CA LEU A 49 8.94 3.64 1.48
C LEU A 49 10.13 4.59 1.73
N MET A 50 10.90 4.89 0.69
CA MET A 50 11.99 5.87 0.79
C MET A 50 11.52 7.27 1.25
N TYR A 51 10.23 7.57 1.13
CA TYR A 51 9.66 8.85 1.57
C TYR A 51 9.18 8.82 3.03
N GLN A 52 9.40 7.72 3.77
CA GLN A 52 9.09 7.57 5.21
C GLN A 52 7.62 7.90 5.52
N GLN A 53 6.69 7.23 4.85
CA GLN A 53 5.26 7.41 5.08
C GLN A 53 4.84 6.98 6.48
N ASP A 54 3.86 7.71 7.04
CA ASP A 54 3.16 7.35 8.27
C ASP A 54 1.97 6.41 8.00
N VAL A 55 1.34 6.53 6.82
CA VAL A 55 0.20 5.70 6.40
C VAL A 55 0.38 5.23 4.97
N VAL A 56 0.15 3.94 4.72
CA VAL A 56 0.21 3.35 3.38
C VAL A 56 -1.08 2.57 3.08
N VAL A 57 -1.74 2.90 1.98
CA VAL A 57 -2.86 2.13 1.44
C VAL A 57 -2.36 1.23 0.30
N VAL A 58 -2.56 -0.08 0.43
CA VAL A 58 -2.12 -1.10 -0.54
C VAL A 58 -3.32 -1.63 -1.31
N ALA A 59 -3.24 -1.64 -2.65
CA ALA A 59 -4.36 -2.06 -3.50
C ALA A 59 -3.86 -2.84 -4.74
N PHE A 60 -3.97 -4.17 -4.72
CA PHE A 60 -3.62 -5.06 -5.84
C PHE A 60 -4.75 -6.01 -6.24
N SER A 61 -5.86 -6.06 -5.52
CA SER A 61 -6.89 -7.10 -5.60
C SER A 61 -7.60 -7.25 -6.95
N VAL A 62 -7.42 -6.34 -7.90
CA VAL A 62 -7.95 -6.45 -9.28
C VAL A 62 -6.88 -6.80 -10.31
N ASN A 63 -5.60 -6.74 -9.94
CA ASN A 63 -4.50 -7.09 -10.83
C ASN A 63 -3.82 -8.41 -10.42
N ASP A 64 -3.84 -8.73 -9.13
CA ASP A 64 -3.42 -10.04 -8.65
C ASP A 64 -4.40 -11.11 -9.12
N VAL A 65 -3.88 -12.30 -9.35
CA VAL A 65 -4.67 -13.50 -9.65
C VAL A 65 -4.60 -14.47 -8.47
N ASP A 66 -5.65 -15.30 -8.33
CA ASP A 66 -5.70 -16.31 -7.27
C ASP A 66 -4.72 -17.45 -7.57
N ASN A 67 -3.48 -17.25 -7.15
CA ASN A 67 -2.42 -18.26 -7.22
C ASN A 67 -1.35 -18.01 -6.16
N ILE A 68 -0.50 -19.02 -5.95
CA ILE A 68 0.55 -18.99 -4.94
C ILE A 68 1.59 -17.87 -5.16
N TYR A 69 1.82 -17.44 -6.39
CA TYR A 69 2.81 -16.40 -6.67
C TYR A 69 2.30 -15.02 -6.23
N CYS A 70 1.04 -14.69 -6.52
CA CYS A 70 0.45 -13.44 -6.06
C CYS A 70 0.25 -13.45 -4.54
N GLU A 71 -0.08 -14.60 -3.96
CA GLU A 71 -0.14 -14.75 -2.50
C GLU A 71 1.22 -14.44 -1.86
N GLU A 72 2.29 -15.05 -2.35
CA GLU A 72 3.64 -14.89 -1.81
C GLU A 72 4.19 -13.48 -2.03
N THR A 73 3.94 -12.89 -3.21
CA THR A 73 4.38 -11.50 -3.48
C THR A 73 3.61 -10.48 -2.67
N PHE A 74 2.30 -10.67 -2.48
CA PHE A 74 1.49 -9.79 -1.65
C PHE A 74 1.91 -9.89 -0.18
N GLU A 75 2.20 -11.09 0.33
CA GLU A 75 2.79 -11.27 1.66
C GLU A 75 4.13 -10.52 1.78
N GLY A 76 5.01 -10.65 0.79
CA GLY A 76 6.27 -9.91 0.73
C GLY A 76 6.08 -8.39 0.80
N VAL A 77 5.07 -7.84 0.10
CA VAL A 77 4.71 -6.41 0.21
C VAL A 77 4.32 -6.06 1.63
N LEU A 78 3.40 -6.82 2.26
CA LEU A 78 2.95 -6.53 3.62
C LEU A 78 4.12 -6.57 4.62
N ARG A 79 4.95 -7.61 4.60
CA ARG A 79 6.08 -7.76 5.49
C ARG A 79 7.10 -6.63 5.32
N THR A 80 7.41 -6.25 4.07
CA THR A 80 8.29 -5.11 3.77
C THR A 80 7.75 -3.80 4.34
N LEU A 81 6.45 -3.54 4.22
CA LEU A 81 5.82 -2.34 4.75
C LEU A 81 5.84 -2.32 6.29
N LEU A 82 5.44 -3.41 6.92
CA LEU A 82 5.32 -3.53 8.38
C LEU A 82 6.68 -3.45 9.09
N CYS A 83 7.75 -3.92 8.45
CA CYS A 83 9.11 -3.87 8.98
C CYS A 83 9.91 -2.64 8.54
N TRP A 84 9.31 -1.71 7.81
CA TRP A 84 10.02 -0.51 7.40
C TRP A 84 10.34 0.40 8.60
N SER A 85 11.42 1.17 8.51
CA SER A 85 11.92 2.02 9.61
C SER A 85 10.91 3.04 10.13
N SER A 86 10.04 3.60 9.24
CA SER A 86 8.96 4.53 9.65
C SER A 86 7.77 3.82 10.31
N ARG A 87 7.70 2.47 10.24
CA ARG A 87 6.57 1.67 10.75
C ARG A 87 5.20 2.23 10.34
N PRO A 88 4.94 2.36 9.04
CA PRO A 88 3.70 2.96 8.59
C PRO A 88 2.49 2.15 9.05
N ALA A 89 1.41 2.83 9.39
CA ALA A 89 0.10 2.20 9.47
C ALA A 89 -0.30 1.72 8.06
N VAL A 90 -0.60 0.42 7.92
CA VAL A 90 -0.94 -0.19 6.63
C VAL A 90 -2.42 -0.49 6.58
N VAL A 91 -3.08 -0.15 5.47
CA VAL A 91 -4.47 -0.49 5.19
C VAL A 91 -4.54 -1.18 3.82
N VAL A 92 -5.15 -2.34 3.75
CA VAL A 92 -5.40 -3.03 2.47
C VAL A 92 -6.72 -2.54 1.89
N LEU A 93 -6.70 -2.08 0.63
CA LEU A 93 -7.89 -1.71 -0.12
C LEU A 93 -8.19 -2.77 -1.18
N ASN A 94 -9.30 -3.47 -1.03
CA ASN A 94 -9.76 -4.47 -1.99
C ASN A 94 -10.76 -3.86 -2.98
N ASN A 95 -10.25 -3.50 -4.15
CA ASN A 95 -11.06 -3.12 -5.31
C ASN A 95 -11.71 -4.35 -5.96
N VAL A 96 -12.63 -4.12 -6.89
CA VAL A 96 -13.42 -5.16 -7.56
C VAL A 96 -13.65 -4.79 -9.03
N PHE A 97 -13.77 -5.79 -9.89
CA PHE A 97 -14.37 -5.62 -11.21
C PHE A 97 -15.89 -5.46 -11.06
N TYR A 98 -16.42 -4.28 -11.33
CA TYR A 98 -17.85 -3.96 -11.14
C TYR A 98 -18.79 -4.69 -12.10
N ASP A 99 -18.31 -5.24 -13.20
CA ASP A 99 -19.09 -6.05 -14.13
C ASP A 99 -19.17 -7.52 -13.72
N THR A 100 -18.11 -8.09 -13.18
CA THR A 100 -18.01 -9.51 -12.86
C THR A 100 -18.05 -9.82 -11.37
N GLY A 101 -17.67 -8.87 -10.50
CA GLY A 101 -17.47 -9.09 -9.08
C GLY A 101 -16.13 -9.74 -8.74
N VAL A 102 -15.25 -9.94 -9.72
CA VAL A 102 -13.94 -10.56 -9.50
C VAL A 102 -13.04 -9.64 -8.67
N SER A 103 -12.40 -10.22 -7.68
CA SER A 103 -11.41 -9.61 -6.80
C SER A 103 -10.63 -10.74 -6.11
N THR A 104 -9.34 -10.53 -5.84
CA THR A 104 -8.54 -11.46 -5.03
C THR A 104 -8.59 -11.12 -3.53
N GLN A 105 -9.64 -10.45 -3.09
CA GLN A 105 -9.76 -10.00 -1.70
C GLN A 105 -9.64 -11.12 -0.67
N ASP A 106 -10.06 -12.36 -0.98
CA ASP A 106 -10.04 -13.46 -0.02
C ASP A 106 -8.60 -13.82 0.38
N ILE A 107 -7.67 -13.84 -0.58
CA ILE A 107 -6.25 -14.04 -0.31
C ILE A 107 -5.68 -12.83 0.45
N HIS A 108 -5.97 -11.62 -0.03
CA HIS A 108 -5.47 -10.40 0.59
C HIS A 108 -5.97 -10.23 2.03
N ASN A 109 -7.25 -10.52 2.29
CA ASN A 109 -7.82 -10.46 3.64
C ASN A 109 -7.18 -11.50 4.57
N ARG A 110 -7.01 -12.74 4.10
CA ARG A 110 -6.38 -13.80 4.89
C ARG A 110 -4.96 -13.42 5.33
N LEU A 111 -4.17 -12.86 4.42
CA LEU A 111 -2.82 -12.37 4.73
C LEU A 111 -2.86 -11.14 5.62
N ALA A 112 -3.74 -10.18 5.34
CA ALA A 112 -3.92 -8.99 6.16
C ALA A 112 -4.30 -9.36 7.61
N ASP A 113 -5.28 -10.24 7.79
CA ASP A 113 -5.72 -10.73 9.10
C ASP A 113 -4.60 -11.42 9.87
N HIS A 114 -3.77 -12.23 9.17
CA HIS A 114 -2.61 -12.91 9.79
C HIS A 114 -1.61 -11.93 10.39
N TYR A 115 -1.42 -10.77 9.76
CA TYR A 115 -0.51 -9.73 10.23
C TYR A 115 -1.19 -8.62 11.04
N GLY A 116 -2.48 -8.75 11.34
CA GLY A 116 -3.25 -7.72 12.06
C GLY A 116 -3.41 -6.42 11.25
N VAL A 117 -3.37 -6.50 9.91
CA VAL A 117 -3.51 -5.35 9.01
C VAL A 117 -4.99 -5.17 8.67
N PRO A 118 -5.59 -4.00 8.94
CA PRO A 118 -6.96 -3.74 8.58
C PRO A 118 -7.16 -3.66 7.06
N HIS A 119 -8.38 -3.98 6.63
CA HIS A 119 -8.73 -3.92 5.21
C HIS A 119 -10.09 -3.28 4.96
N VAL A 120 -10.22 -2.61 3.82
CA VAL A 120 -11.45 -1.98 3.32
C VAL A 120 -11.85 -2.67 2.02
N SER A 121 -13.07 -3.19 1.94
CA SER A 121 -13.57 -3.92 0.78
C SER A 121 -14.56 -3.09 -0.03
N VAL A 122 -14.20 -2.79 -1.28
CA VAL A 122 -15.11 -2.21 -2.28
C VAL A 122 -16.13 -3.25 -2.75
N HIS A 123 -15.74 -4.54 -2.78
CA HIS A 123 -16.63 -5.64 -3.13
C HIS A 123 -17.80 -5.74 -2.13
N ASP A 124 -17.50 -5.76 -0.83
CA ASP A 124 -18.50 -6.00 0.20
C ASP A 124 -19.34 -4.76 0.53
N THR A 125 -18.91 -3.60 0.08
CA THR A 125 -19.60 -2.33 0.27
C THR A 125 -20.23 -1.84 -1.03
N ILE A 126 -19.50 -1.18 -1.90
CA ILE A 126 -20.02 -0.49 -3.10
C ILE A 126 -20.57 -1.48 -4.11
N TYR A 127 -19.86 -2.58 -4.39
CA TYR A 127 -20.33 -3.57 -5.36
C TYR A 127 -21.62 -4.26 -4.87
N ARG A 128 -21.69 -4.65 -3.60
CA ARG A 128 -22.91 -5.22 -3.01
C ARG A 128 -24.10 -4.26 -3.09
N ARG A 129 -23.90 -2.97 -2.82
CA ARG A 129 -24.93 -1.93 -2.93
C ARG A 129 -25.37 -1.71 -4.38
N MET A 130 -24.42 -1.76 -5.32
CA MET A 130 -24.71 -1.75 -6.75
C MET A 130 -25.56 -2.96 -7.16
N LYS A 131 -25.22 -4.17 -6.69
CA LYS A 131 -26.00 -5.38 -6.97
C LYS A 131 -27.39 -5.33 -6.33
N ALA A 132 -27.55 -4.62 -5.24
CA ALA A 132 -28.85 -4.38 -4.60
C ALA A 132 -29.68 -3.28 -5.31
N GLY A 133 -29.15 -2.67 -6.37
CA GLY A 133 -29.85 -1.67 -7.17
C GLY A 133 -29.77 -0.23 -6.66
N GLU A 134 -28.87 0.06 -5.69
CA GLU A 134 -28.67 1.43 -5.21
C GLU A 134 -27.98 2.32 -6.24
N TYR A 135 -27.11 1.71 -7.06
CA TYR A 135 -26.43 2.37 -8.19
C TYR A 135 -26.52 1.50 -9.44
N ASN A 136 -26.64 2.12 -10.61
CA ASN A 136 -26.31 1.43 -11.85
C ASN A 136 -24.79 1.40 -12.02
N ARG A 137 -24.24 0.33 -12.62
CA ARG A 137 -22.80 0.22 -12.89
C ARG A 137 -22.25 1.43 -13.66
N ILE A 138 -22.97 1.89 -14.68
CA ILE A 138 -22.57 3.03 -15.54
C ILE A 138 -22.51 4.36 -14.77
N ASP A 139 -23.20 4.48 -13.63
CA ASP A 139 -23.18 5.69 -12.81
C ASP A 139 -21.87 5.81 -11.99
N ILE A 140 -21.16 4.71 -11.78
CA ILE A 140 -19.99 4.64 -10.88
C ILE A 140 -18.70 4.17 -11.55
N THR A 141 -18.78 3.62 -12.76
CA THR A 141 -17.61 3.16 -13.55
C THR A 141 -17.81 3.37 -15.03
N THR A 142 -16.73 3.69 -15.75
CA THR A 142 -16.76 3.89 -17.20
C THR A 142 -16.59 2.60 -17.98
N ALA A 143 -15.81 1.64 -17.47
CA ALA A 143 -15.37 0.44 -18.19
C ALA A 143 -15.39 -0.83 -17.34
N GLY A 144 -16.27 -0.93 -16.35
CA GLY A 144 -16.43 -2.12 -15.51
C GLY A 144 -15.38 -2.28 -14.41
N LEU A 145 -14.21 -1.68 -14.53
CA LEU A 145 -13.14 -1.70 -13.53
C LEU A 145 -12.86 -0.32 -12.95
N HIS A 146 -12.56 0.64 -13.82
CA HIS A 146 -12.11 1.96 -13.38
C HIS A 146 -13.29 2.82 -12.91
N PRO A 147 -13.29 3.29 -11.64
CA PRO A 147 -14.29 4.22 -11.16
C PRO A 147 -14.28 5.51 -11.98
N ASN A 148 -15.46 6.09 -12.22
CA ASN A 148 -15.59 7.49 -12.62
C ASN A 148 -15.56 8.40 -11.39
N ASP A 149 -15.76 9.71 -11.55
CA ASP A 149 -15.71 10.67 -10.45
C ASP A 149 -16.63 10.30 -9.28
N LYS A 150 -17.85 9.83 -9.56
CA LYS A 150 -18.77 9.37 -8.53
C LYS A 150 -18.25 8.11 -7.85
N GLY A 151 -17.75 7.14 -8.63
CA GLY A 151 -17.17 5.91 -8.10
C GLY A 151 -15.94 6.18 -7.25
N HIS A 152 -15.05 7.06 -7.68
CA HIS A 152 -13.91 7.50 -6.86
C HIS A 152 -14.35 8.15 -5.55
N GLY A 153 -15.42 8.94 -5.56
CA GLY A 153 -16.00 9.51 -4.33
C GLY A 153 -16.52 8.44 -3.37
N LEU A 154 -17.18 7.41 -3.90
CA LEU A 154 -17.65 6.29 -3.08
C LEU A 154 -16.50 5.50 -2.45
N VAL A 155 -15.45 5.17 -3.22
CA VAL A 155 -14.26 4.48 -2.70
C VAL A 155 -13.57 5.31 -1.63
N ALA A 156 -13.36 6.59 -1.86
CA ALA A 156 -12.81 7.49 -0.85
C ALA A 156 -13.67 7.51 0.41
N GLY A 157 -15.00 7.57 0.26
CA GLY A 157 -15.95 7.55 1.37
C GLY A 157 -15.88 6.26 2.21
N GLU A 158 -15.63 5.09 1.62
CA GLU A 158 -15.44 3.87 2.40
C GLU A 158 -14.14 3.88 3.20
N ILE A 159 -13.05 4.41 2.61
CA ILE A 159 -11.77 4.57 3.32
C ILE A 159 -11.90 5.58 4.47
N THR A 160 -12.49 6.75 4.22
CA THR A 160 -12.62 7.78 5.25
C THR A 160 -13.53 7.36 6.39
N LYS A 161 -14.64 6.68 6.12
CA LYS A 161 -15.50 6.08 7.16
C LYS A 161 -14.75 5.06 8.02
N PHE A 162 -13.85 4.27 7.42
CA PHE A 162 -13.00 3.36 8.16
C PHE A 162 -12.05 4.14 9.09
N LEU A 163 -11.39 5.19 8.59
CA LEU A 163 -10.50 6.05 9.38
C LEU A 163 -11.24 6.78 10.50
N GLU A 164 -12.44 7.28 10.23
CA GLU A 164 -13.31 7.94 11.23
C GLU A 164 -13.68 7.00 12.39
N ARG A 165 -13.92 5.72 12.10
CA ARG A 165 -14.16 4.72 13.15
C ARG A 165 -12.93 4.50 14.02
N ILE A 166 -11.74 4.35 13.43
CA ILE A 166 -10.49 4.25 14.19
C ILE A 166 -10.28 5.47 15.07
N MET A 167 -10.51 6.67 14.55
CA MET A 167 -10.40 7.90 15.34
C MET A 167 -11.36 7.91 16.53
N ALA A 168 -12.60 7.47 16.31
CA ALA A 168 -13.59 7.40 17.40
C ALA A 168 -13.18 6.40 18.49
N ASP A 169 -12.66 5.23 18.09
CA ASP A 169 -12.19 4.19 19.02
C ASP A 169 -10.99 4.70 19.83
N LEU A 170 -10.01 5.35 19.21
CA LEU A 170 -8.83 5.94 19.89
C LEU A 170 -9.23 7.02 20.90
N ILE A 171 -10.18 7.91 20.55
CA ILE A 171 -10.69 8.93 21.48
C ILE A 171 -11.40 8.28 22.66
N GLN A 172 -12.13 7.19 22.44
CA GLN A 172 -12.81 6.48 23.52
C GLN A 172 -11.80 5.82 24.46
N ASP A 173 -10.73 5.21 23.95
CA ASP A 173 -9.68 4.58 24.75
C ASP A 173 -8.92 5.62 25.59
N GLU A 174 -8.61 6.79 25.04
CA GLU A 174 -7.97 7.90 25.78
C GLU A 174 -8.86 8.38 26.94
N ASN A 175 -10.16 8.55 26.71
CA ASN A 175 -11.10 8.96 27.77
C ASN A 175 -11.20 7.90 28.88
N LEU A 176 -11.17 6.61 28.56
CA LEU A 176 -11.17 5.52 29.55
C LEU A 176 -9.87 5.46 30.36
N ALA A 177 -8.74 5.81 29.75
CA ALA A 177 -7.43 5.87 30.42
C ALA A 177 -7.37 7.05 31.42
N ASP A 178 -7.92 8.20 31.07
CA ASP A 178 -7.98 9.37 31.96
C ASP A 178 -8.90 9.13 33.18
N ASP A 179 -10.04 8.47 33.00
CA ASP A 179 -10.95 8.13 34.10
C ASP A 179 -10.33 7.12 35.07
N SER A 180 -9.43 6.26 34.62
CA SER A 180 -8.75 5.27 35.48
C SER A 180 -7.58 5.85 36.28
N ASN A 181 -7.09 7.05 35.95
CA ASN A 181 -5.93 7.69 36.57
C ASN A 181 -6.29 8.67 37.72
N THR A 182 -7.58 8.83 38.04
CA THR A 182 -8.02 9.76 39.09
C THR A 182 -7.93 9.22 40.52
N ASP A 183 -7.53 7.95 40.76
CA ASP A 183 -7.57 7.34 42.07
C ASP A 183 -6.19 6.92 42.66
N THR A 184 -5.05 7.39 42.14
CA THR A 184 -3.75 7.17 42.80
C THR A 184 -2.87 8.41 42.82
N ALA A 185 -3.17 9.33 43.71
CA ALA A 185 -2.18 10.30 44.19
C ALA A 185 -1.44 9.66 45.39
N ASP A 186 -0.19 9.37 45.21
CA ASP A 186 0.94 9.40 46.15
C ASP A 186 1.85 8.19 46.03
N ALA A 187 3.00 8.40 45.42
CA ALA A 187 4.31 7.89 45.88
C ALA A 187 5.40 8.32 44.87
N GLY A 188 6.18 9.29 45.28
CA GLY A 188 7.39 9.67 44.51
C GLY A 188 8.42 8.52 44.52
N ALA A 189 8.95 8.26 43.36
CA ALA A 189 10.23 7.58 43.19
C ALA A 189 10.93 8.14 41.99
N ASP A 190 12.00 8.86 42.22
CA ASP A 190 13.01 9.22 41.23
C ASP A 190 13.53 7.97 40.54
N THR A 191 13.25 7.79 39.29
CA THR A 191 13.97 6.83 38.44
C THR A 191 14.71 7.59 37.35
N GLU A 192 16.03 7.56 37.45
CA GLU A 192 16.97 8.05 36.46
C GLU A 192 16.63 7.42 35.11
N ASN A 193 16.46 8.29 34.13
CA ASN A 193 16.31 7.92 32.71
C ASN A 193 17.63 7.35 32.20
N ASP A 194 17.80 6.05 32.25
CA ASP A 194 18.74 5.37 31.36
C ASP A 194 18.27 5.51 29.93
N ILE A 195 18.90 6.41 29.20
CA ILE A 195 18.81 6.46 27.73
C ILE A 195 19.49 5.18 27.22
N GLN A 196 18.73 4.10 27.07
CA GLN A 196 19.19 2.93 26.35
C GLN A 196 19.21 3.25 24.86
N ASP A 197 20.39 3.04 24.30
CA ASP A 197 20.73 3.05 22.88
C ASP A 197 19.64 2.36 22.03
N GLU A 198 18.88 3.14 21.22
CA GLU A 198 17.87 2.64 20.27
C GLU A 198 18.53 1.97 19.05
N SER A 199 19.45 1.04 19.28
CA SER A 199 20.02 0.20 18.23
C SER A 199 19.13 -1.03 18.01
N ALA A 200 18.47 -1.09 16.86
CA ALA A 200 17.80 -2.25 16.28
C ALA A 200 16.59 -2.79 17.09
N CYS A 201 15.50 -2.04 17.09
CA CYS A 201 14.21 -2.65 17.34
C CYS A 201 13.90 -3.65 16.22
N SER A 202 14.19 -4.93 16.45
CA SER A 202 13.85 -5.99 15.49
C SER A 202 12.34 -6.01 15.27
N CYS A 203 11.92 -5.85 14.02
CA CYS A 203 10.52 -6.04 13.66
C CYS A 203 10.16 -7.50 13.87
N VAL A 204 9.31 -7.78 14.87
CA VAL A 204 8.85 -9.13 15.16
C VAL A 204 7.45 -9.28 14.53
N LEU A 205 7.40 -9.90 13.35
CA LEU A 205 6.16 -10.30 12.71
C LEU A 205 5.83 -11.76 13.00
N PRO A 206 4.55 -12.17 12.85
CA PRO A 206 4.19 -13.57 12.79
C PRO A 206 5.02 -14.32 11.74
N ALA A 207 5.15 -15.65 11.92
CA ALA A 207 5.79 -16.48 10.89
C ALA A 207 5.08 -16.31 9.55
N PRO A 208 5.80 -16.31 8.41
CA PRO A 208 5.17 -16.17 7.11
C PRO A 208 4.19 -17.32 6.82
N VAL A 209 3.14 -17.03 6.09
CA VAL A 209 2.13 -17.99 5.63
C VAL A 209 2.62 -18.75 4.39
N THR A 210 3.40 -18.06 3.54
CA THR A 210 3.98 -18.61 2.31
C THR A 210 5.46 -18.97 2.50
N ALA A 211 6.16 -19.35 1.41
CA ALA A 211 7.61 -19.54 1.41
C ALA A 211 8.41 -18.25 1.64
N ASN A 212 7.75 -17.10 1.57
CA ASN A 212 8.31 -15.77 1.88
C ASN A 212 9.57 -15.41 1.06
N ALA A 213 9.60 -15.79 -0.21
CA ALA A 213 10.74 -15.55 -1.09
C ALA A 213 10.95 -14.06 -1.43
N TYR A 214 9.94 -13.21 -1.21
CA TYR A 214 9.93 -11.83 -1.67
C TYR A 214 10.03 -10.77 -0.55
N GLU A 215 10.16 -11.14 0.72
CA GLU A 215 10.26 -10.19 1.83
C GLU A 215 11.40 -9.17 1.66
N TYR A 216 12.50 -9.63 1.08
CA TYR A 216 13.69 -8.79 0.82
C TYR A 216 13.87 -8.45 -0.66
N ALA A 217 12.78 -8.48 -1.43
CA ALA A 217 12.84 -8.16 -2.84
C ALA A 217 13.34 -6.72 -3.04
N LYS A 218 14.33 -6.57 -3.91
CA LYS A 218 14.96 -5.28 -4.21
C LYS A 218 15.04 -5.09 -5.72
N ARG A 219 14.64 -3.93 -6.19
CA ARG A 219 14.88 -3.51 -7.56
C ARG A 219 16.27 -2.93 -7.68
N LEU A 220 17.11 -3.60 -8.45
CA LEU A 220 18.45 -3.10 -8.76
C LEU A 220 18.42 -2.25 -10.03
N THR A 221 19.14 -1.14 -10.00
CA THR A 221 19.33 -0.26 -11.16
C THR A 221 20.60 -0.63 -11.92
N ILE A 222 20.74 -0.12 -13.14
CA ILE A 222 21.98 -0.29 -13.94
C ILE A 222 23.23 0.28 -13.27
N ARG A 223 23.09 1.09 -12.22
CA ARG A 223 24.21 1.64 -11.44
C ARG A 223 24.65 0.68 -10.33
N GLU A 224 23.77 -0.24 -9.92
CA GLU A 224 24.01 -1.18 -8.82
C GLU A 224 24.46 -2.55 -9.32
N ILE A 225 24.18 -2.87 -10.58
CA ILE A 225 24.47 -4.19 -11.17
C ILE A 225 25.13 -4.02 -12.53
N CYS A 226 26.18 -4.81 -12.78
CA CYS A 226 26.97 -4.78 -14.02
C CYS A 226 26.89 -6.15 -14.73
N PRO A 227 25.82 -6.42 -15.48
CA PRO A 227 25.68 -7.69 -16.19
C PRO A 227 26.64 -7.79 -17.37
N LYS A 228 26.93 -9.01 -17.82
CA LYS A 228 27.62 -9.24 -19.11
C LYS A 228 26.63 -9.01 -20.25
N LEU A 229 26.98 -8.11 -21.15
CA LEU A 229 26.14 -7.72 -22.29
C LEU A 229 26.69 -8.28 -23.59
N SER A 230 25.82 -8.86 -24.41
CA SER A 230 26.10 -9.21 -25.81
C SER A 230 24.96 -8.62 -26.66
N GLY A 231 25.26 -7.52 -27.37
CA GLY A 231 24.27 -6.77 -28.15
C GLY A 231 23.38 -5.80 -27.35
N PHE A 232 23.20 -6.01 -26.06
CA PHE A 232 22.46 -5.09 -25.21
C PHE A 232 23.24 -3.80 -24.94
N ARG A 233 22.52 -2.70 -24.81
CA ARG A 233 23.05 -1.38 -24.45
C ARG A 233 22.35 -0.85 -23.20
N ALA A 234 23.09 -0.19 -22.33
CA ALA A 234 22.53 0.49 -21.17
C ALA A 234 21.65 1.68 -21.60
N ASP A 235 20.46 1.76 -21.05
CA ASP A 235 19.58 2.93 -21.17
C ASP A 235 19.71 3.76 -19.89
N THR A 236 20.51 4.82 -19.98
CA THR A 236 20.79 5.73 -18.85
C THR A 236 19.89 6.96 -18.81
N HIS A 237 18.89 7.04 -19.68
CA HIS A 237 17.98 8.18 -19.72
C HIS A 237 17.15 8.27 -18.44
N GLU A 238 16.99 9.49 -17.95
CA GLU A 238 16.10 9.75 -16.82
C GLU A 238 14.65 9.49 -17.18
N LYS A 239 13.88 9.06 -16.18
CA LYS A 239 12.43 8.90 -16.35
C LYS A 239 11.78 10.25 -16.61
N MET A 240 11.13 10.40 -17.75
CA MET A 240 10.46 11.63 -18.18
C MET A 240 8.93 11.57 -18.13
N GLY A 241 8.36 10.60 -17.44
CA GLY A 241 6.91 10.48 -17.31
C GLY A 241 6.46 9.15 -16.73
N HIS A 242 5.17 9.00 -16.55
CA HIS A 242 4.57 7.80 -15.98
C HIS A 242 4.73 6.53 -16.85
N LEU A 243 5.00 6.68 -18.14
CA LEU A 243 5.24 5.56 -19.06
C LEU A 243 6.71 5.10 -19.07
N ASP A 244 7.61 5.82 -18.40
CA ASP A 244 9.04 5.53 -18.41
C ASP A 244 9.47 4.56 -17.29
N HIS A 245 8.61 3.61 -16.92
CA HIS A 245 8.89 2.65 -15.83
C HIS A 245 10.06 1.71 -16.12
N PHE A 246 10.37 1.50 -17.41
CA PHE A 246 11.42 0.59 -17.85
C PHE A 246 12.72 1.32 -18.25
N LYS A 247 12.82 2.62 -17.99
CA LYS A 247 14.07 3.37 -18.14
C LYS A 247 15.09 3.01 -17.06
N ASN A 248 16.35 3.31 -17.31
CA ASN A 248 17.48 2.91 -16.48
C ASN A 248 17.68 1.39 -16.42
N GLY A 249 17.52 0.73 -17.54
CA GLY A 249 17.75 -0.69 -17.73
C GLY A 249 18.67 -0.95 -18.93
N TRP A 250 18.47 -2.04 -19.61
CA TRP A 250 19.22 -2.43 -20.80
C TRP A 250 18.26 -2.73 -21.94
N THR A 251 18.64 -2.33 -23.15
CA THR A 251 17.87 -2.56 -24.36
C THR A 251 18.65 -3.41 -25.35
N GLY A 252 18.08 -4.53 -25.79
CA GLY A 252 18.51 -5.34 -26.93
C GLY A 252 17.54 -5.15 -28.09
N VAL A 253 18.03 -5.12 -29.31
CA VAL A 253 17.23 -4.84 -30.51
C VAL A 253 17.36 -5.91 -31.60
N HIS A 254 18.26 -6.86 -31.46
CA HIS A 254 18.48 -7.91 -32.47
C HIS A 254 18.21 -9.30 -31.88
N ALA A 255 17.73 -10.19 -32.73
CA ALA A 255 17.65 -11.60 -32.35
C ALA A 255 19.03 -12.15 -32.04
N GLY A 256 19.16 -12.80 -30.85
CA GLY A 256 20.44 -13.32 -30.36
C GLY A 256 21.19 -12.40 -29.42
N ASP A 257 20.72 -11.15 -29.23
CA ASP A 257 21.22 -10.31 -28.14
C ASP A 257 20.96 -11.00 -26.79
N SER A 258 21.91 -10.92 -25.87
CA SER A 258 21.80 -11.55 -24.56
C SER A 258 22.34 -10.66 -23.45
N ILE A 259 21.78 -10.84 -22.24
CA ILE A 259 22.23 -10.23 -21.01
C ILE A 259 22.32 -11.31 -19.94
N THR A 260 23.45 -11.37 -19.23
CA THR A 260 23.71 -12.37 -18.19
C THR A 260 23.98 -11.66 -16.87
N PHE A 261 23.20 -11.98 -15.87
CA PHE A 261 23.39 -11.56 -14.49
C PHE A 261 24.10 -12.67 -13.71
N GLU A 262 25.12 -12.31 -12.93
CA GLU A 262 25.91 -13.21 -12.08
C GLU A 262 25.61 -12.97 -10.61
#